data_4a4488c162daef3b512ad6d253ca7de0
#
_entry.id   4a4488c162daef3b512ad6d253ca7de0
#
_cell.length_a   1.000
_cell.length_b   1.000
_cell.length_c   1.000
_cell.angle_alpha   90.00
_cell.angle_beta   90.00
_cell.angle_gamma   90.00
#
_symmetry.space_group_name_H-M   'P 1'
#
loop_
_entity.id
_entity.type
_entity.pdbx_description
1 polymer ?
#
loop_
_entity_poly.entity_id
_entity_poly.type
_entity_poly.pdbx_seq_one_letter_code
_entity_poly.pdbx_strand_id
1 'polypeptide(L)'
;MAEPKETVHGGDIYRNPSVTDYSVNSNPLGVPEAVRKSVQESADRIMYYPDVRCDRLRESISDFERIEKEKILCGNGAAELFFAVVMAVRPKKALVTAPAFSEYERALGTVGAEVQYYRLKEEQDFRIQDDILEQITEDTDMIFLCNPNNPTGQTTEKELLIRVMNRCNKFGTILVLDECFIEFLEEPERYECRGYLTQYPNVVIIKAFTKIFCMPGVRLGYALCENAALRKRMRAMLQPWNVSVTAQEAGVAALVDCEAYLKRTREYIKKEKFWMTERMRKLGLNVWGSEANYIFFKGKAGLYEKALKSGLLIRDCSNYEGLTEGHYRIAIRSEEENERLITWLEKL
;
A
#
# COMPACT_ATOMS: atom_id res chain seq x y z
N MET A 1 28.91 -7.07 -1.58
CA MET A 1 27.50 -6.65 -1.48
C MET A 1 27.45 -5.58 -0.41
N ALA A 2 26.90 -4.39 -0.72
CA ALA A 2 26.68 -3.38 0.31
C ALA A 2 25.71 -3.92 1.36
N GLU A 3 25.95 -3.64 2.63
CA GLU A 3 25.00 -4.00 3.69
C GLU A 3 23.63 -3.38 3.36
N PRO A 4 22.53 -4.14 3.50
CA PRO A 4 21.21 -3.59 3.27
C PRO A 4 20.96 -2.45 4.26
N LYS A 5 20.60 -1.27 3.76
CA LYS A 5 20.17 -0.14 4.59
C LYS A 5 19.05 -0.63 5.50
N GLU A 6 19.18 -0.42 6.80
CA GLU A 6 18.14 -0.76 7.77
C GLU A 6 16.86 0.01 7.41
N THR A 7 15.81 -0.71 7.01
CA THR A 7 14.56 -0.11 6.57
C THR A 7 13.75 0.27 7.80
N VAL A 8 13.72 1.54 8.14
CA VAL A 8 12.87 2.06 9.21
C VAL A 8 11.43 2.16 8.71
N HIS A 9 10.54 1.38 9.28
CA HIS A 9 9.09 1.46 9.02
C HIS A 9 8.38 2.27 10.10
N GLY A 10 7.17 2.74 9.80
CA GLY A 10 6.25 3.24 10.83
C GLY A 10 5.71 2.12 11.71
N GLY A 11 5.07 2.45 12.83
CA GLY A 11 4.40 1.50 13.71
C GLY A 11 5.27 0.93 14.83
N ASP A 12 6.37 1.58 15.18
CA ASP A 12 7.26 1.14 16.26
C ASP A 12 6.71 1.53 17.64
N ILE A 13 5.49 1.07 17.94
CA ILE A 13 4.84 1.26 19.23
C ILE A 13 5.45 0.37 20.32
N TYR A 14 6.14 -0.68 19.95
CA TYR A 14 6.78 -1.60 20.92
C TYR A 14 7.98 -0.96 21.62
N ARG A 15 8.74 -0.11 20.91
CA ARG A 15 9.81 0.70 21.50
C ARG A 15 9.31 2.04 22.03
N ASN A 16 8.09 2.45 21.64
CA ASN A 16 7.45 3.71 22.02
C ASN A 16 6.02 3.45 22.56
N PRO A 17 5.86 2.81 23.73
CA PRO A 17 4.55 2.26 24.17
C PRO A 17 3.50 3.31 24.55
N SER A 18 3.88 4.58 24.72
CA SER A 18 2.96 5.64 25.22
C SER A 18 2.65 6.70 24.15
N VAL A 19 2.82 6.36 22.87
CA VAL A 19 2.59 7.34 21.79
C VAL A 19 1.23 7.11 21.10
N THR A 20 0.66 8.19 20.56
CA THR A 20 -0.37 8.10 19.54
C THR A 20 0.33 7.93 18.18
N ASP A 21 0.03 6.83 17.50
CA ASP A 21 0.73 6.44 16.28
C ASP A 21 0.05 7.01 15.02
N TYR A 22 0.63 8.05 14.43
CA TYR A 22 0.25 8.61 13.12
C TYR A 22 1.16 8.10 11.99
N SER A 23 2.14 7.24 12.29
CA SER A 23 3.09 6.74 11.30
C SER A 23 2.53 5.58 10.45
N VAL A 24 1.50 4.88 10.95
CA VAL A 24 0.82 3.77 10.28
C VAL A 24 -0.54 4.20 9.73
N ASN A 25 -0.72 4.04 8.43
CA ASN A 25 -1.92 4.47 7.70
C ASN A 25 -3.05 3.42 7.78
N SER A 26 -3.48 3.04 8.97
CA SER A 26 -4.63 2.15 9.17
C SER A 26 -5.94 2.94 9.14
N ASN A 27 -7.05 2.26 8.85
CA ASN A 27 -8.37 2.89 8.83
C ASN A 27 -8.73 3.46 10.21
N PRO A 28 -9.09 4.75 10.31
CA PRO A 28 -9.47 5.39 11.56
C PRO A 28 -10.74 4.82 12.21
N LEU A 29 -11.61 4.17 11.45
CA LEU A 29 -12.81 3.52 12.00
C LEU A 29 -12.49 2.22 12.76
N GLY A 30 -11.23 1.76 12.74
CA GLY A 30 -10.80 0.55 13.45
C GLY A 30 -11.20 -0.75 12.74
N VAL A 31 -11.03 -1.85 13.43
CA VAL A 31 -11.34 -3.20 12.92
C VAL A 31 -12.85 -3.39 12.86
N PRO A 32 -13.46 -3.83 11.74
CA PRO A 32 -14.88 -4.17 11.66
C PRO A 32 -15.25 -5.23 12.70
N GLU A 33 -16.45 -5.11 13.29
CA GLU A 33 -16.89 -6.03 14.35
C GLU A 33 -16.96 -7.49 13.87
N ALA A 34 -17.42 -7.72 12.63
CA ALA A 34 -17.42 -9.04 12.02
C ALA A 34 -16.03 -9.68 11.97
N VAL A 35 -15.00 -8.88 11.65
CA VAL A 35 -13.60 -9.31 11.63
C VAL A 35 -13.13 -9.67 13.05
N ARG A 36 -13.41 -8.80 14.04
CA ARG A 36 -13.04 -9.04 15.44
C ARG A 36 -13.63 -10.35 15.96
N LYS A 37 -14.92 -10.56 15.72
CA LYS A 37 -15.63 -11.78 16.10
C LYS A 37 -15.02 -13.01 15.42
N SER A 38 -14.79 -12.94 14.11
CA SER A 38 -14.22 -14.04 13.34
C SER A 38 -12.82 -14.43 13.82
N VAL A 39 -11.98 -13.44 14.17
CA VAL A 39 -10.65 -13.68 14.76
C VAL A 39 -10.77 -14.42 16.09
N GLN A 40 -11.70 -14.03 16.97
CA GLN A 40 -11.93 -14.69 18.25
C GLN A 40 -12.39 -16.15 18.06
N GLU A 41 -13.37 -16.37 17.16
CA GLU A 41 -13.89 -17.70 16.86
C GLU A 41 -12.88 -18.61 16.18
N SER A 42 -11.92 -18.04 15.46
CA SER A 42 -10.86 -18.81 14.80
C SER A 42 -9.83 -19.40 15.77
N ALA A 43 -9.82 -18.97 17.04
CA ALA A 43 -8.87 -19.45 18.05
C ALA A 43 -8.95 -20.98 18.26
N ASP A 44 -10.15 -21.56 18.21
CA ASP A 44 -10.36 -23.00 18.36
C ASP A 44 -9.88 -23.81 17.13
N ARG A 45 -9.58 -23.13 16.02
CA ARG A 45 -9.13 -23.75 14.77
C ARG A 45 -7.64 -23.69 14.54
N ILE A 46 -6.87 -22.99 15.41
CA ILE A 46 -5.42 -22.89 15.28
C ILE A 46 -4.68 -24.23 15.42
N MET A 47 -5.34 -25.25 15.94
CA MET A 47 -4.84 -26.62 16.00
C MET A 47 -4.77 -27.32 14.64
N TYR A 48 -5.39 -26.77 13.61
CA TYR A 48 -5.39 -27.30 12.24
C TYR A 48 -4.54 -26.45 11.30
N TYR A 49 -3.93 -27.10 10.31
CA TYR A 49 -3.35 -26.35 9.19
C TYR A 49 -4.41 -25.58 8.42
N PRO A 50 -4.11 -24.37 7.95
CA PRO A 50 -5.02 -23.61 7.11
C PRO A 50 -5.25 -24.30 5.75
N ASP A 51 -6.32 -23.91 5.04
CA ASP A 51 -6.48 -24.29 3.64
C ASP A 51 -5.34 -23.71 2.80
N VAL A 52 -4.51 -24.61 2.25
CA VAL A 52 -3.34 -24.24 1.42
C VAL A 52 -3.72 -23.50 0.13
N ARG A 53 -4.97 -23.63 -0.32
CA ARG A 53 -5.52 -22.95 -1.50
C ARG A 53 -6.22 -21.66 -1.17
N CYS A 54 -6.59 -21.44 0.08
CA CYS A 54 -7.43 -20.32 0.53
C CYS A 54 -8.76 -20.25 -0.27
N ASP A 55 -9.37 -21.40 -0.62
CA ASP A 55 -10.48 -21.44 -1.58
C ASP A 55 -11.66 -20.57 -1.16
N ARG A 56 -12.09 -20.65 0.12
CA ARG A 56 -13.18 -19.83 0.65
C ARG A 56 -12.85 -18.34 0.66
N LEU A 57 -11.62 -17.98 1.02
CA LEU A 57 -11.16 -16.60 0.98
C LEU A 57 -11.08 -16.08 -0.47
N ARG A 58 -10.57 -16.88 -1.40
CA ARG A 58 -10.52 -16.53 -2.82
C ARG A 58 -11.91 -16.36 -3.44
N GLU A 59 -12.90 -17.14 -3.01
CA GLU A 59 -14.31 -16.95 -3.40
C GLU A 59 -14.81 -15.59 -2.93
N SER A 60 -14.63 -15.25 -1.66
CA SER A 60 -15.04 -13.93 -1.13
C SER A 60 -14.33 -12.77 -1.84
N ILE A 61 -13.03 -12.90 -2.15
CA ILE A 61 -12.30 -11.90 -2.94
C ILE A 61 -12.82 -11.84 -4.39
N SER A 62 -13.15 -12.99 -4.99
CA SER A 62 -13.72 -13.09 -6.33
C SER A 62 -15.03 -12.30 -6.44
N ASP A 63 -15.92 -12.46 -5.47
CA ASP A 63 -17.19 -11.73 -5.40
C ASP A 63 -16.97 -10.23 -5.23
N PHE A 64 -16.06 -9.84 -4.34
CA PHE A 64 -15.73 -8.43 -4.08
C PHE A 64 -15.09 -7.76 -5.28
N GLU A 65 -14.08 -8.38 -5.89
CA GLU A 65 -13.34 -7.83 -7.03
C GLU A 65 -14.04 -8.07 -8.36
N ARG A 66 -15.05 -8.94 -8.41
CA ARG A 66 -15.73 -9.38 -9.65
C ARG A 66 -14.76 -9.97 -10.66
N ILE A 67 -13.85 -10.79 -10.17
CA ILE A 67 -12.78 -11.48 -10.94
C ILE A 67 -12.83 -12.96 -10.58
N GLU A 68 -12.59 -13.84 -11.58
CA GLU A 68 -12.53 -15.28 -11.38
C GLU A 68 -11.50 -15.67 -10.30
N LYS A 69 -11.89 -16.52 -9.36
CA LYS A 69 -11.04 -16.92 -8.22
C LYS A 69 -9.70 -17.55 -8.64
N GLU A 70 -9.63 -18.13 -9.82
CA GLU A 70 -8.41 -18.69 -10.39
C GLU A 70 -7.35 -17.64 -10.66
N LYS A 71 -7.75 -16.37 -10.84
CA LYS A 71 -6.86 -15.23 -11.07
C LYS A 71 -6.31 -14.62 -9.77
N ILE A 72 -6.73 -15.14 -8.61
CA ILE A 72 -6.41 -14.62 -7.28
C ILE A 72 -5.34 -15.48 -6.59
N LEU A 73 -4.34 -14.84 -6.01
CA LEU A 73 -3.32 -15.45 -5.16
C LEU A 73 -3.27 -14.74 -3.82
N CYS A 74 -3.53 -15.45 -2.71
CA CYS A 74 -3.46 -14.90 -1.36
C CYS A 74 -2.04 -14.97 -0.81
N GLY A 75 -1.67 -13.98 0.02
CA GLY A 75 -0.35 -13.89 0.64
C GLY A 75 -0.41 -13.39 2.09
N ASN A 76 0.65 -13.63 2.84
CA ASN A 76 0.86 -13.15 4.21
C ASN A 76 1.18 -11.65 4.23
N GLY A 77 0.17 -10.84 3.84
CA GLY A 77 0.30 -9.42 3.53
C GLY A 77 0.79 -9.17 2.10
N ALA A 78 0.58 -7.95 1.61
CA ALA A 78 1.04 -7.54 0.27
C ALA A 78 2.56 -7.67 0.10
N ALA A 79 3.34 -7.45 1.17
CA ALA A 79 4.80 -7.53 1.11
C ALA A 79 5.28 -8.90 0.62
N GLU A 80 4.71 -10.00 1.12
CA GLU A 80 5.06 -11.33 0.63
C GLU A 80 4.84 -11.48 -0.88
N LEU A 81 3.78 -10.87 -1.41
CA LEU A 81 3.44 -10.94 -2.83
C LEU A 81 4.39 -10.12 -3.71
N PHE A 82 4.93 -8.99 -3.19
CA PHE A 82 6.01 -8.26 -3.88
C PHE A 82 7.26 -9.13 -4.02
N PHE A 83 7.66 -9.83 -2.96
CA PHE A 83 8.79 -10.77 -3.01
C PHE A 83 8.47 -11.94 -3.95
N ALA A 84 7.27 -12.50 -3.87
CA ALA A 84 6.87 -13.63 -4.70
C ALA A 84 6.91 -13.31 -6.20
N VAL A 85 6.42 -12.15 -6.64
CA VAL A 85 6.45 -11.75 -8.05
C VAL A 85 7.88 -11.50 -8.53
N VAL A 86 8.71 -10.83 -7.71
CA VAL A 86 10.13 -10.59 -8.03
C VAL A 86 10.88 -11.90 -8.17
N MET A 87 10.75 -12.81 -7.21
CA MET A 87 11.41 -14.13 -7.27
C MET A 87 10.91 -15.00 -8.42
N ALA A 88 9.63 -14.87 -8.79
CA ALA A 88 9.03 -15.61 -9.92
C ALA A 88 9.50 -15.08 -11.28
N VAL A 89 9.72 -13.78 -11.42
CA VAL A 89 10.15 -13.11 -12.66
C VAL A 89 11.67 -13.10 -12.78
N ARG A 90 12.39 -12.82 -11.66
CA ARG A 90 13.83 -12.59 -11.58
C ARG A 90 14.31 -11.52 -12.55
N PRO A 91 13.75 -10.29 -12.43
CA PRO A 91 14.13 -9.21 -13.32
C PRO A 91 15.63 -8.90 -13.18
N LYS A 92 16.28 -8.54 -14.28
CA LYS A 92 17.64 -7.98 -14.28
C LYS A 92 17.62 -6.50 -14.04
N LYS A 93 16.64 -5.79 -14.65
CA LYS A 93 16.46 -4.35 -14.55
C LYS A 93 15.01 -4.01 -14.23
N ALA A 94 14.81 -3.17 -13.23
CA ALA A 94 13.49 -2.74 -12.82
C ALA A 94 13.40 -1.22 -12.67
N LEU A 95 12.26 -0.65 -13.05
CA LEU A 95 11.90 0.75 -12.84
C LEU A 95 11.01 0.87 -11.61
N VAL A 96 11.36 1.77 -10.69
CA VAL A 96 10.59 2.08 -9.49
C VAL A 96 10.39 3.59 -9.39
N THR A 97 9.20 4.05 -9.04
CA THR A 97 8.99 5.47 -8.73
C THR A 97 9.70 5.85 -7.44
N ALA A 98 10.25 7.03 -7.34
CA ALA A 98 10.89 7.56 -6.14
C ALA A 98 10.38 8.98 -5.84
N PRO A 99 9.81 9.20 -4.63
CA PRO A 99 9.69 8.28 -3.50
C PRO A 99 8.58 7.23 -3.70
N ALA A 100 8.85 6.01 -3.21
CA ALA A 100 7.84 4.93 -3.12
C ALA A 100 8.14 3.98 -1.94
N PHE A 101 7.30 2.98 -1.75
CA PHE A 101 7.44 2.02 -0.66
C PHE A 101 8.72 1.18 -0.80
N SER A 102 9.54 1.18 0.24
CA SER A 102 10.90 0.58 0.22
C SER A 102 10.95 -0.93 -0.01
N GLU A 103 9.82 -1.64 0.22
CA GLU A 103 9.81 -3.09 0.03
C GLU A 103 9.90 -3.51 -1.44
N TYR A 104 9.64 -2.63 -2.40
CA TYR A 104 9.86 -2.93 -3.82
C TYR A 104 11.35 -3.10 -4.11
N GLU A 105 12.17 -2.11 -3.69
CA GLU A 105 13.61 -2.15 -3.84
C GLU A 105 14.22 -3.33 -3.06
N ARG A 106 13.71 -3.57 -1.85
CA ARG A 106 14.14 -4.70 -1.03
C ARG A 106 13.86 -6.04 -1.70
N ALA A 107 12.67 -6.21 -2.28
CA ALA A 107 12.31 -7.42 -3.03
C ALA A 107 13.22 -7.59 -4.25
N LEU A 108 13.45 -6.52 -5.04
CA LEU A 108 14.33 -6.52 -6.20
C LEU A 108 15.78 -6.88 -5.83
N GLY A 109 16.25 -6.40 -4.68
CA GLY A 109 17.57 -6.73 -4.14
C GLY A 109 17.78 -8.22 -3.88
N THR A 110 16.72 -9.00 -3.60
CA THR A 110 16.83 -10.45 -3.37
C THR A 110 17.26 -11.24 -4.59
N VAL A 111 17.05 -10.70 -5.77
CA VAL A 111 17.44 -11.31 -7.05
C VAL A 111 18.60 -10.58 -7.73
N GLY A 112 19.14 -9.54 -7.10
CA GLY A 112 20.24 -8.73 -7.63
C GLY A 112 19.85 -7.87 -8.83
N ALA A 113 18.57 -7.45 -8.90
CA ALA A 113 18.10 -6.59 -9.98
C ALA A 113 18.73 -5.18 -9.89
N GLU A 114 19.08 -4.61 -11.04
CA GLU A 114 19.40 -3.20 -11.16
C GLU A 114 18.13 -2.37 -11.02
N VAL A 115 18.12 -1.41 -10.09
CA VAL A 115 16.98 -0.52 -9.86
C VAL A 115 17.24 0.83 -10.50
N GLN A 116 16.40 1.19 -11.45
CA GLN A 116 16.32 2.52 -12.04
C GLN A 116 15.15 3.27 -11.36
N TYR A 117 15.36 4.55 -11.04
CA TYR A 117 14.34 5.37 -10.40
C TYR A 117 13.72 6.38 -11.36
N TYR A 118 12.38 6.35 -11.45
CA TYR A 118 11.63 7.48 -11.97
C TYR A 118 11.36 8.46 -10.82
N ARG A 119 12.08 9.61 -10.84
CA ARG A 119 12.01 10.59 -9.75
C ARG A 119 10.77 11.47 -9.88
N LEU A 120 9.87 11.34 -8.89
CA LEU A 120 8.73 12.23 -8.74
C LEU A 120 9.21 13.59 -8.22
N LYS A 121 8.76 14.67 -8.85
CA LYS A 121 9.25 16.02 -8.57
C LYS A 121 8.28 16.80 -7.66
N GLU A 122 8.84 17.55 -6.71
CA GLU A 122 8.08 18.42 -5.81
C GLU A 122 7.27 19.46 -6.60
N GLU A 123 7.86 20.03 -7.67
CA GLU A 123 7.24 21.03 -8.55
C GLU A 123 6.06 20.48 -9.37
N GLN A 124 5.90 19.17 -9.40
CA GLN A 124 4.82 18.45 -10.07
C GLN A 124 3.92 17.73 -9.05
N ASP A 125 3.89 18.21 -7.80
CA ASP A 125 3.14 17.61 -6.69
C ASP A 125 3.43 16.10 -6.50
N PHE A 126 4.64 15.67 -6.82
CA PHE A 126 5.03 14.25 -6.81
C PHE A 126 4.12 13.35 -7.64
N ARG A 127 3.54 13.86 -8.71
CA ARG A 127 2.71 13.09 -9.66
C ARG A 127 3.55 12.48 -10.77
N ILE A 128 3.20 11.27 -11.17
CA ILE A 128 3.76 10.63 -12.36
C ILE A 128 3.33 11.44 -13.58
N GLN A 129 4.28 11.76 -14.46
CA GLN A 129 4.05 12.47 -15.71
C GLN A 129 4.20 11.52 -16.92
N ASP A 130 3.85 12.00 -18.09
CA ASP A 130 3.90 11.24 -19.36
C ASP A 130 5.31 10.77 -19.73
N ASP A 131 6.35 11.46 -19.27
CA ASP A 131 7.76 11.15 -19.52
C ASP A 131 8.21 9.82 -18.89
N ILE A 132 7.43 9.24 -17.97
CA ILE A 132 7.66 7.87 -17.48
C ILE A 132 7.68 6.85 -18.63
N LEU A 133 6.90 7.09 -19.69
CA LEU A 133 6.83 6.21 -20.85
C LEU A 133 8.18 6.09 -21.57
N GLU A 134 9.00 7.13 -21.55
CA GLU A 134 10.32 7.13 -22.18
C GLU A 134 11.33 6.26 -21.40
N GLN A 135 11.12 6.08 -20.10
CA GLN A 135 11.97 5.25 -19.25
C GLN A 135 11.62 3.77 -19.31
N ILE A 136 10.48 3.42 -19.91
CA ILE A 136 10.08 2.02 -20.16
C ILE A 136 10.65 1.60 -21.50
N THR A 137 11.75 0.87 -21.48
CA THR A 137 12.50 0.43 -22.65
C THR A 137 12.46 -1.11 -22.80
N GLU A 138 13.03 -1.64 -23.88
CA GLU A 138 13.14 -3.09 -24.09
C GLU A 138 13.99 -3.80 -23.03
N ASP A 139 14.86 -3.07 -22.32
CA ASP A 139 15.69 -3.58 -21.23
C ASP A 139 14.97 -3.59 -19.88
N THR A 140 13.76 -3.03 -19.79
CA THR A 140 13.00 -2.96 -18.54
C THR A 140 12.20 -4.23 -18.33
N ASP A 141 12.65 -5.09 -17.41
CA ASP A 141 11.96 -6.37 -17.14
C ASP A 141 10.73 -6.20 -16.23
N MET A 142 10.78 -5.24 -15.31
CA MET A 142 9.72 -5.05 -14.30
C MET A 142 9.56 -3.57 -13.92
N ILE A 143 8.33 -3.20 -13.59
CA ILE A 143 8.00 -1.87 -13.05
C ILE A 143 7.13 -2.03 -11.80
N PHE A 144 7.41 -1.23 -10.77
CA PHE A 144 6.53 -1.03 -9.62
C PHE A 144 5.91 0.36 -9.66
N LEU A 145 4.58 0.42 -9.65
CA LEU A 145 3.80 1.65 -9.47
C LEU A 145 2.83 1.48 -8.32
N CYS A 146 2.80 2.45 -7.40
CA CYS A 146 1.87 2.49 -6.28
C CYS A 146 0.78 3.51 -6.56
N ASN A 147 -0.48 3.10 -6.52
CA ASN A 147 -1.62 3.95 -6.84
C ASN A 147 -2.79 3.73 -5.86
N PRO A 148 -3.05 4.67 -4.93
CA PRO A 148 -2.28 5.90 -4.62
C PRO A 148 -0.87 5.64 -4.11
N ASN A 149 0.05 6.55 -4.45
CA ASN A 149 1.45 6.40 -4.08
C ASN A 149 1.72 6.60 -2.59
N ASN A 150 2.51 5.76 -2.00
CA ASN A 150 3.03 5.90 -0.65
C ASN A 150 4.53 6.31 -0.71
N PRO A 151 4.94 7.50 -0.21
CA PRO A 151 4.29 8.28 0.86
C PRO A 151 3.43 9.46 0.40
N THR A 152 3.39 9.82 -0.87
CA THR A 152 2.87 11.10 -1.35
C THR A 152 1.33 11.20 -1.37
N GLY A 153 0.63 10.06 -1.46
CA GLY A 153 -0.82 10.01 -1.55
C GLY A 153 -1.38 10.40 -2.93
N GLN A 154 -0.50 10.64 -3.90
CA GLN A 154 -0.90 11.02 -5.25
C GLN A 154 -1.42 9.83 -6.04
N THR A 155 -2.42 10.07 -6.86
CA THR A 155 -2.97 9.10 -7.81
C THR A 155 -2.39 9.31 -9.21
N THR A 156 -2.37 8.23 -9.98
CA THR A 156 -2.09 8.26 -11.42
C THR A 156 -3.40 8.02 -12.14
N GLU A 157 -3.74 8.90 -13.08
CA GLU A 157 -4.96 8.80 -13.86
C GLU A 157 -4.95 7.54 -14.74
N LYS A 158 -6.12 6.95 -14.91
CA LYS A 158 -6.30 5.68 -15.63
C LYS A 158 -5.76 5.72 -17.05
N GLU A 159 -5.91 6.84 -17.74
CA GLU A 159 -5.44 7.04 -19.10
C GLU A 159 -3.91 6.90 -19.20
N LEU A 160 -3.17 7.44 -18.22
CA LEU A 160 -1.73 7.26 -18.16
C LEU A 160 -1.37 5.82 -17.80
N LEU A 161 -2.07 5.18 -16.86
CA LEU A 161 -1.86 3.78 -16.51
C LEU A 161 -2.09 2.86 -17.72
N ILE A 162 -3.12 3.11 -18.54
CA ILE A 162 -3.36 2.35 -19.78
C ILE A 162 -2.18 2.54 -20.76
N ARG A 163 -1.64 3.74 -20.91
CA ARG A 163 -0.46 3.97 -21.76
C ARG A 163 0.78 3.26 -21.24
N VAL A 164 0.96 3.23 -19.90
CA VAL A 164 2.02 2.43 -19.25
C VAL A 164 1.82 0.94 -19.52
N MET A 165 0.60 0.41 -19.34
CA MET A 165 0.28 -0.99 -19.63
C MET A 165 0.56 -1.36 -21.09
N ASN A 166 0.16 -0.49 -22.05
CA ASN A 166 0.47 -0.67 -23.47
C ASN A 166 1.98 -0.74 -23.71
N ARG A 167 2.74 0.17 -23.09
CA ARG A 167 4.19 0.20 -23.23
C ARG A 167 4.85 -1.04 -22.64
N CYS A 168 4.42 -1.45 -21.44
CA CYS A 168 4.88 -2.69 -20.81
C CYS A 168 4.54 -3.93 -21.65
N ASN A 169 3.32 -4.00 -22.20
CA ASN A 169 2.92 -5.11 -23.04
C ASN A 169 3.77 -5.20 -24.33
N LYS A 170 4.11 -4.06 -24.92
CA LYS A 170 4.97 -3.98 -26.11
C LYS A 170 6.36 -4.60 -25.87
N PHE A 171 6.94 -4.40 -24.69
CA PHE A 171 8.30 -4.87 -24.37
C PHE A 171 8.32 -6.17 -23.54
N GLY A 172 7.16 -6.72 -23.15
CA GLY A 172 7.08 -7.89 -22.27
C GLY A 172 7.44 -7.58 -20.80
N THR A 173 7.48 -6.31 -20.43
CA THR A 173 7.76 -5.84 -19.07
C THR A 173 6.62 -6.24 -18.15
N ILE A 174 6.93 -6.79 -16.97
CA ILE A 174 5.93 -7.05 -15.93
C ILE A 174 5.63 -5.75 -15.17
N LEU A 175 4.37 -5.34 -15.16
CA LEU A 175 3.89 -4.20 -14.38
C LEU A 175 3.24 -4.69 -13.08
N VAL A 176 3.80 -4.29 -11.94
CA VAL A 176 3.23 -4.52 -10.61
C VAL A 176 2.57 -3.23 -10.14
N LEU A 177 1.24 -3.25 -10.05
CA LEU A 177 0.45 -2.15 -9.51
C LEU A 177 0.13 -2.44 -8.04
N ASP A 178 0.65 -1.62 -7.14
CA ASP A 178 0.29 -1.65 -5.72
C ASP A 178 -0.95 -0.76 -5.51
N GLU A 179 -2.09 -1.39 -5.37
CA GLU A 179 -3.38 -0.76 -5.08
C GLU A 179 -3.80 -0.93 -3.61
N CYS A 180 -2.85 -1.08 -2.66
CA CYS A 180 -3.16 -1.29 -1.23
C CYS A 180 -3.95 -0.15 -0.57
N PHE A 181 -4.01 1.02 -1.19
CA PHE A 181 -4.75 2.19 -0.69
C PHE A 181 -5.94 2.58 -1.57
N ILE A 182 -6.22 1.84 -2.63
CA ILE A 182 -7.23 2.22 -3.64
C ILE A 182 -8.64 2.35 -3.02
N GLU A 183 -8.99 1.49 -2.06
CA GLU A 183 -10.31 1.46 -1.43
C GLU A 183 -10.61 2.70 -0.56
N PHE A 184 -9.59 3.52 -0.24
CA PHE A 184 -9.75 4.77 0.49
C PHE A 184 -10.18 5.95 -0.39
N LEU A 185 -10.04 5.83 -1.71
CA LEU A 185 -10.42 6.88 -2.64
C LEU A 185 -11.93 7.11 -2.62
N GLU A 186 -12.35 8.33 -2.91
CA GLU A 186 -13.77 8.65 -3.05
C GLU A 186 -14.42 7.88 -4.21
N GLU A 187 -13.70 7.77 -5.33
CA GLU A 187 -14.10 7.09 -6.56
C GLU A 187 -13.01 6.09 -6.99
N PRO A 188 -12.88 4.92 -6.30
CA PRO A 188 -11.81 3.95 -6.61
C PRO A 188 -11.84 3.48 -8.07
N GLU A 189 -13.02 3.31 -8.63
CA GLU A 189 -13.26 2.86 -10.00
C GLU A 189 -12.67 3.79 -11.06
N ARG A 190 -12.41 5.04 -10.73
CA ARG A 190 -11.73 6.00 -11.61
C ARG A 190 -10.26 5.63 -11.82
N TYR A 191 -9.64 4.99 -10.83
CA TYR A 191 -8.19 4.78 -10.80
C TYR A 191 -7.78 3.31 -10.86
N GLU A 192 -8.65 2.38 -10.46
CA GLU A 192 -8.35 0.94 -10.45
C GLU A 192 -8.21 0.35 -11.85
N CYS A 193 -7.34 -0.67 -11.95
CA CYS A 193 -7.00 -1.28 -13.23
C CYS A 193 -7.45 -2.74 -13.38
N ARG A 194 -8.18 -3.32 -12.42
CA ARG A 194 -8.61 -4.74 -12.47
C ARG A 194 -9.36 -5.13 -13.74
N GLY A 195 -10.18 -4.23 -14.29
CA GLY A 195 -10.95 -4.47 -15.52
C GLY A 195 -10.10 -4.66 -16.78
N TYR A 196 -8.82 -4.32 -16.72
CA TYR A 196 -7.89 -4.43 -17.84
C TYR A 196 -7.01 -5.68 -17.81
N LEU A 197 -7.05 -6.49 -16.74
CA LEU A 197 -6.18 -7.64 -16.57
C LEU A 197 -6.24 -8.64 -17.73
N THR A 198 -7.43 -8.88 -18.30
CA THR A 198 -7.59 -9.79 -19.44
C THR A 198 -6.90 -9.26 -20.69
N GLN A 199 -6.87 -7.94 -20.88
CA GLN A 199 -6.19 -7.31 -22.02
C GLN A 199 -4.66 -7.24 -21.80
N TYR A 200 -4.21 -7.13 -20.54
CA TYR A 200 -2.79 -6.98 -20.19
C TYR A 200 -2.32 -8.09 -19.24
N PRO A 201 -2.02 -9.30 -19.76
CA PRO A 201 -1.65 -10.45 -18.93
C PRO A 201 -0.29 -10.30 -18.23
N ASN A 202 0.49 -9.27 -18.56
CA ASN A 202 1.74 -8.89 -17.92
C ASN A 202 1.53 -7.95 -16.71
N VAL A 203 0.28 -7.64 -16.34
CA VAL A 203 -0.04 -6.83 -15.16
C VAL A 203 -0.34 -7.73 -13.97
N VAL A 204 0.23 -7.36 -12.81
CA VAL A 204 -0.08 -7.94 -11.50
C VAL A 204 -0.54 -6.81 -10.59
N ILE A 205 -1.78 -6.88 -10.12
CA ILE A 205 -2.32 -5.93 -9.14
C ILE A 205 -2.19 -6.55 -7.76
N ILE A 206 -1.64 -5.81 -6.79
CA ILE A 206 -1.49 -6.27 -5.42
C ILE A 206 -2.30 -5.36 -4.49
N LYS A 207 -3.12 -5.97 -3.65
CA LYS A 207 -4.00 -5.31 -2.68
C LYS A 207 -3.84 -5.90 -1.28
N ALA A 208 -4.25 -5.15 -0.26
CA ALA A 208 -4.10 -5.57 1.14
C ALA A 208 -5.34 -5.27 1.97
N PHE A 209 -5.67 -6.20 2.84
CA PHE A 209 -6.66 -6.01 3.91
C PHE A 209 -6.11 -5.13 5.05
N THR A 210 -4.80 -5.08 5.16
CA THR A 210 -4.02 -4.44 6.24
C THR A 210 -4.52 -3.05 6.61
N LYS A 211 -4.77 -2.21 5.60
CA LYS A 211 -5.03 -0.78 5.78
C LYS A 211 -6.53 -0.51 5.85
N ILE A 212 -7.26 -0.93 4.83
CA ILE A 212 -8.68 -0.62 4.69
C ILE A 212 -9.55 -1.25 5.79
N PHE A 213 -9.23 -2.47 6.24
CA PHE A 213 -9.94 -3.15 7.33
C PHE A 213 -9.22 -3.04 8.68
N CYS A 214 -8.21 -2.18 8.80
CA CYS A 214 -7.47 -1.91 10.05
C CYS A 214 -6.94 -3.19 10.74
N MET A 215 -6.41 -4.14 9.98
CA MET A 215 -5.92 -5.41 10.53
C MET A 215 -4.46 -5.73 10.18
N PRO A 216 -3.51 -4.81 10.49
CA PRO A 216 -2.09 -4.98 10.14
C PRO A 216 -1.46 -6.20 10.83
N GLY A 217 -1.90 -6.57 12.03
CA GLY A 217 -1.41 -7.74 12.78
C GLY A 217 -1.85 -9.08 12.21
N VAL A 218 -2.93 -9.12 11.42
CA VAL A 218 -3.44 -10.35 10.79
C VAL A 218 -2.60 -10.80 9.61
N ARG A 219 -1.93 -9.89 8.93
CA ARG A 219 -1.05 -10.16 7.79
C ARG A 219 -1.76 -10.82 6.61
N LEU A 220 -2.61 -10.06 5.91
CA LEU A 220 -3.36 -10.56 4.76
C LEU A 220 -3.29 -9.59 3.57
N GLY A 221 -3.04 -10.15 2.38
CA GLY A 221 -3.08 -9.47 1.09
C GLY A 221 -3.38 -10.46 -0.04
N TYR A 222 -3.59 -9.94 -1.23
CA TYR A 222 -3.81 -10.76 -2.42
C TYR A 222 -3.28 -10.09 -3.67
N ALA A 223 -2.97 -10.92 -4.67
CA ALA A 223 -2.63 -10.48 -6.02
C ALA A 223 -3.70 -10.92 -7.00
N LEU A 224 -4.01 -10.05 -7.96
CA LEU A 224 -4.83 -10.31 -9.12
C LEU A 224 -3.91 -10.40 -10.34
N CYS A 225 -3.98 -11.49 -11.10
CA CYS A 225 -3.11 -11.70 -12.25
C CYS A 225 -3.79 -12.61 -13.27
N GLU A 226 -3.89 -12.20 -14.51
CA GLU A 226 -4.47 -12.98 -15.61
C GLU A 226 -3.56 -14.14 -16.01
N ASN A 227 -2.26 -13.93 -16.03
CA ASN A 227 -1.27 -14.89 -16.53
C ASN A 227 -1.14 -16.13 -15.63
N ALA A 228 -1.72 -17.24 -16.04
CA ALA A 228 -1.70 -18.51 -15.29
C ALA A 228 -0.28 -19.04 -15.05
N ALA A 229 0.64 -18.89 -16.02
CA ALA A 229 2.02 -19.32 -15.88
C ALA A 229 2.77 -18.49 -14.83
N LEU A 230 2.56 -17.16 -14.82
CA LEU A 230 3.14 -16.27 -13.81
C LEU A 230 2.57 -16.59 -12.42
N ARG A 231 1.24 -16.73 -12.28
CA ARG A 231 0.62 -17.13 -11.00
C ARG A 231 1.18 -18.45 -10.47
N LYS A 232 1.37 -19.44 -11.33
CA LYS A 232 1.98 -20.73 -10.95
C LYS A 232 3.40 -20.54 -10.41
N ARG A 233 4.21 -19.72 -11.07
CA ARG A 233 5.57 -19.37 -10.60
C ARG A 233 5.53 -18.61 -9.28
N MET A 234 4.67 -17.60 -9.15
CA MET A 234 4.51 -16.85 -7.89
C MET A 234 4.10 -17.77 -6.73
N ARG A 235 3.12 -18.67 -6.97
CA ARG A 235 2.70 -19.65 -5.96
C ARG A 235 3.85 -20.56 -5.52
N ALA A 236 4.75 -20.93 -6.42
CA ALA A 236 5.91 -21.75 -6.10
C ALA A 236 6.95 -21.01 -5.22
N MET A 237 6.89 -19.67 -5.17
CA MET A 237 7.75 -18.85 -4.30
C MET A 237 7.15 -18.62 -2.91
N LEU A 238 5.88 -18.92 -2.72
CA LEU A 238 5.20 -18.83 -1.42
C LEU A 238 5.42 -20.11 -0.61
N GLN A 239 5.52 -19.96 0.69
CA GLN A 239 5.55 -21.12 1.59
C GLN A 239 4.18 -21.81 1.61
N PRO A 240 4.12 -23.15 1.75
CA PRO A 240 2.86 -23.83 2.03
C PRO A 240 2.22 -23.25 3.29
N TRP A 241 0.88 -23.09 3.29
CA TRP A 241 0.12 -22.57 4.45
C TRP A 241 0.52 -21.16 4.89
N ASN A 242 1.04 -20.34 3.99
CA ASN A 242 1.51 -18.98 4.27
C ASN A 242 0.43 -18.05 4.85
N VAL A 243 -0.85 -18.30 4.58
CA VAL A 243 -1.98 -17.53 5.13
C VAL A 243 -2.63 -18.34 6.26
N SER A 244 -2.50 -17.87 7.49
CA SER A 244 -3.01 -18.56 8.69
C SER A 244 -4.53 -18.75 8.67
N VAL A 245 -5.04 -19.70 9.48
CA VAL A 245 -6.50 -19.90 9.68
C VAL A 245 -7.16 -18.59 10.06
N THR A 246 -6.61 -17.90 11.05
CA THR A 246 -7.15 -16.60 11.52
C THR A 246 -7.18 -15.55 10.41
N ALA A 247 -6.15 -15.49 9.57
CA ALA A 247 -6.09 -14.53 8.46
C ALA A 247 -7.15 -14.85 7.39
N GLN A 248 -7.34 -16.14 7.06
CA GLN A 248 -8.37 -16.55 6.11
C GLN A 248 -9.77 -16.23 6.60
N GLU A 249 -10.09 -16.55 7.84
CA GLU A 249 -11.41 -16.25 8.43
C GLU A 249 -11.65 -14.74 8.56
N ALA A 250 -10.63 -13.99 8.99
CA ALA A 250 -10.70 -12.53 9.07
C ALA A 250 -10.95 -11.90 7.69
N GLY A 251 -10.30 -12.41 6.65
CA GLY A 251 -10.46 -11.93 5.28
C GLY A 251 -11.86 -12.18 4.74
N VAL A 252 -12.41 -13.37 4.95
CA VAL A 252 -13.81 -13.70 4.59
C VAL A 252 -14.77 -12.76 5.32
N ALA A 253 -14.63 -12.62 6.63
CA ALA A 253 -15.51 -11.76 7.44
C ALA A 253 -15.41 -10.27 7.07
N ALA A 254 -14.24 -9.82 6.63
CA ALA A 254 -14.00 -8.43 6.22
C ALA A 254 -14.77 -8.05 4.96
N LEU A 255 -15.04 -9.00 4.07
CA LEU A 255 -15.70 -8.75 2.78
C LEU A 255 -17.22 -8.93 2.84
N VAL A 256 -17.76 -9.54 3.90
CA VAL A 256 -19.22 -9.65 4.08
C VAL A 256 -19.78 -8.25 4.37
N ASP A 257 -20.73 -7.80 3.54
CA ASP A 257 -21.45 -6.52 3.70
C ASP A 257 -20.54 -5.31 3.96
N CYS A 258 -19.32 -5.32 3.38
CA CYS A 258 -18.31 -4.29 3.63
C CYS A 258 -18.62 -2.90 3.03
N GLU A 259 -19.58 -2.80 2.10
CA GLU A 259 -19.87 -1.55 1.37
C GLU A 259 -20.21 -0.38 2.31
N ALA A 260 -21.04 -0.63 3.33
CA ALA A 260 -21.40 0.39 4.31
C ALA A 260 -20.19 0.87 5.13
N TYR A 261 -19.27 -0.04 5.46
CA TYR A 261 -18.02 0.29 6.16
C TYR A 261 -17.09 1.10 5.26
N LEU A 262 -16.92 0.71 4.00
CA LEU A 262 -16.09 1.42 3.02
C LEU A 262 -16.63 2.83 2.74
N LYS A 263 -17.94 2.97 2.57
CA LYS A 263 -18.59 4.27 2.38
C LYS A 263 -18.34 5.21 3.56
N ARG A 264 -18.61 4.76 4.78
CA ARG A 264 -18.35 5.55 6.01
C ARG A 264 -16.88 5.91 6.14
N THR A 265 -15.97 5.00 5.78
CA THR A 265 -14.53 5.25 5.78
C THR A 265 -14.18 6.40 4.86
N ARG A 266 -14.66 6.41 3.61
CA ARG A 266 -14.38 7.45 2.62
C ARG A 266 -14.93 8.80 3.06
N GLU A 267 -16.18 8.84 3.54
CA GLU A 267 -16.81 10.06 4.06
C GLU A 267 -16.04 10.64 5.24
N TYR A 268 -15.63 9.79 6.17
CA TYR A 268 -14.85 10.19 7.34
C TYR A 268 -13.49 10.76 6.94
N ILE A 269 -12.74 10.04 6.10
CA ILE A 269 -11.41 10.46 5.65
C ILE A 269 -11.50 11.77 4.88
N LYS A 270 -12.49 11.95 4.01
CA LYS A 270 -12.70 13.19 3.26
C LYS A 270 -12.84 14.39 4.22
N LYS A 271 -13.73 14.27 5.23
CA LYS A 271 -13.99 15.32 6.23
C LYS A 271 -12.71 15.67 7.00
N GLU A 272 -12.08 14.67 7.60
CA GLU A 272 -10.93 14.87 8.48
C GLU A 272 -9.69 15.34 7.72
N LYS A 273 -9.42 14.76 6.55
CA LYS A 273 -8.30 15.16 5.70
C LYS A 273 -8.42 16.61 5.26
N PHE A 274 -9.60 17.05 4.83
CA PHE A 274 -9.86 18.45 4.48
C PHE A 274 -9.59 19.37 5.67
N TRP A 275 -10.16 19.06 6.83
CA TRP A 275 -10.01 19.86 8.04
C TRP A 275 -8.54 19.98 8.50
N MET A 276 -7.80 18.86 8.52
CA MET A 276 -6.38 18.86 8.90
C MET A 276 -5.53 19.63 7.89
N THR A 277 -5.73 19.38 6.59
CA THR A 277 -4.95 20.04 5.52
C THR A 277 -5.08 21.55 5.58
N GLU A 278 -6.30 22.07 5.73
CA GLU A 278 -6.54 23.51 5.82
C GLU A 278 -5.84 24.13 7.04
N ARG A 279 -5.84 23.47 8.18
CA ARG A 279 -5.15 23.96 9.38
C ARG A 279 -3.62 23.90 9.22
N MET A 280 -3.10 22.81 8.69
CA MET A 280 -1.67 22.67 8.45
C MET A 280 -1.14 23.73 7.46
N ARG A 281 -1.91 24.04 6.41
CA ARG A 281 -1.56 25.12 5.46
C ARG A 281 -1.56 26.50 6.12
N LYS A 282 -2.53 26.78 7.01
CA LYS A 282 -2.57 28.04 7.80
C LYS A 282 -1.35 28.20 8.74
N LEU A 283 -0.75 27.08 9.15
CA LEU A 283 0.50 27.08 9.92
C LEU A 283 1.75 27.25 9.04
N GLY A 284 1.59 27.45 7.74
CA GLY A 284 2.69 27.63 6.79
C GLY A 284 3.41 26.35 6.39
N LEU A 285 2.81 25.18 6.67
CA LEU A 285 3.34 23.91 6.22
C LEU A 285 3.02 23.71 4.73
N ASN A 286 3.99 23.21 3.97
CA ASN A 286 3.77 22.81 2.58
C ASN A 286 3.10 21.43 2.57
N VAL A 287 1.82 21.39 2.24
CA VAL A 287 1.00 20.17 2.21
C VAL A 287 0.57 19.87 0.79
N TRP A 288 1.04 18.75 0.27
CA TRP A 288 0.59 18.25 -1.04
C TRP A 288 -0.77 17.56 -0.91
N GLY A 289 -1.56 17.59 -1.98
CA GLY A 289 -2.83 16.88 -2.02
C GLY A 289 -2.60 15.36 -1.87
N SER A 290 -3.51 14.69 -1.19
CA SER A 290 -3.48 13.23 -1.03
C SER A 290 -4.88 12.67 -1.24
N GLU A 291 -4.99 11.62 -2.05
CA GLU A 291 -6.23 10.89 -2.23
C GLU A 291 -6.40 9.75 -1.19
N ALA A 292 -5.30 9.32 -0.56
CA ALA A 292 -5.30 8.27 0.45
C ALA A 292 -5.69 8.77 1.87
N ASN A 293 -5.59 7.87 2.85
CA ASN A 293 -5.93 8.13 4.26
C ASN A 293 -4.78 8.71 5.09
N TYR A 294 -3.90 9.47 4.45
CA TYR A 294 -2.76 10.14 5.09
C TYR A 294 -2.46 11.46 4.41
N ILE A 295 -1.69 12.30 5.09
CA ILE A 295 -1.22 13.60 4.60
C ILE A 295 0.30 13.54 4.50
N PHE A 296 0.84 13.90 3.33
CA PHE A 296 2.26 14.09 3.09
C PHE A 296 2.56 15.59 3.09
N PHE A 297 3.61 16.00 3.81
CA PHE A 297 3.91 17.42 3.98
C PHE A 297 5.39 17.65 4.25
N LYS A 298 5.82 18.90 4.06
CA LYS A 298 7.14 19.40 4.42
C LYS A 298 7.04 20.34 5.61
N GLY A 299 7.87 20.09 6.61
CA GLY A 299 8.00 20.89 7.83
C GLY A 299 9.47 21.17 8.14
N LYS A 300 9.73 21.75 9.32
CA LYS A 300 11.09 21.96 9.78
C LYS A 300 11.78 20.62 10.06
N ALA A 301 13.09 20.57 9.83
CA ALA A 301 13.94 19.45 10.24
C ALA A 301 13.81 19.19 11.76
N GLY A 302 13.91 17.93 12.19
CA GLY A 302 13.80 17.54 13.59
C GLY A 302 12.35 17.52 14.13
N LEU A 303 11.34 17.59 13.27
CA LEU A 303 9.93 17.53 13.69
C LEU A 303 9.57 16.14 14.26
N TYR A 304 10.17 15.07 13.73
CA TYR A 304 9.98 13.72 14.23
C TYR A 304 10.35 13.57 15.70
N GLU A 305 11.54 14.04 16.10
CA GLU A 305 12.05 13.96 17.46
C GLU A 305 11.20 14.79 18.43
N LYS A 306 10.73 15.96 17.98
CA LYS A 306 9.83 16.81 18.77
C LYS A 306 8.47 16.16 18.98
N ALA A 307 7.91 15.56 17.92
CA ALA A 307 6.65 14.82 17.98
C ALA A 307 6.76 13.65 18.96
N LEU A 308 7.83 12.86 18.83
CA LEU A 308 8.06 11.69 19.68
C LEU A 308 8.16 12.08 21.16
N LYS A 309 8.88 13.16 21.51
CA LYS A 309 8.94 13.70 22.88
C LYS A 309 7.59 14.16 23.40
N SER A 310 6.67 14.52 22.52
CA SER A 310 5.29 14.93 22.86
C SER A 310 4.29 13.76 22.86
N GLY A 311 4.77 12.52 22.73
CA GLY A 311 3.93 11.32 22.67
C GLY A 311 3.18 11.16 21.35
N LEU A 312 3.73 11.68 20.25
CA LEU A 312 3.18 11.57 18.89
C LEU A 312 4.20 10.89 17.97
N LEU A 313 3.84 9.77 17.38
CA LEU A 313 4.71 9.06 16.44
C LEU A 313 4.28 9.38 15.01
N ILE A 314 5.00 10.28 14.33
CA ILE A 314 4.79 10.60 12.91
C ILE A 314 5.75 9.80 12.04
N ARG A 315 5.55 9.75 10.73
CA ARG A 315 6.50 9.10 9.81
C ARG A 315 7.49 10.12 9.27
N ASP A 316 8.75 10.01 9.64
CA ASP A 316 9.85 10.66 8.95
C ASP A 316 10.11 9.97 7.60
N CYS A 317 9.98 10.72 6.51
CA CYS A 317 10.13 10.23 5.16
C CYS A 317 11.51 10.52 4.56
N SER A 318 12.47 11.05 5.32
CA SER A 318 13.82 11.39 4.84
C SER A 318 14.60 10.19 4.29
N ASN A 319 14.25 8.98 4.73
CA ASN A 319 14.86 7.74 4.28
C ASN A 319 14.29 7.16 2.98
N TYR A 320 13.26 7.79 2.41
CA TYR A 320 12.78 7.41 1.08
C TYR A 320 13.72 7.94 0.00
N GLU A 321 14.00 7.12 -1.02
CA GLU A 321 14.77 7.59 -2.18
C GLU A 321 14.07 8.80 -2.82
N GLY A 322 14.84 9.85 -3.13
CA GLY A 322 14.31 11.09 -3.71
C GLY A 322 13.74 12.09 -2.71
N LEU A 323 13.69 11.77 -1.41
CA LEU A 323 13.30 12.71 -0.35
C LEU A 323 14.48 13.12 0.52
N THR A 324 14.31 14.21 1.24
CA THR A 324 15.29 14.80 2.15
C THR A 324 14.68 15.01 3.52
N GLU A 325 15.50 15.42 4.48
CA GLU A 325 15.05 15.86 5.81
C GLU A 325 13.96 16.93 5.70
N GLY A 326 12.96 16.83 6.57
CA GLY A 326 11.82 17.74 6.58
C GLY A 326 10.57 17.19 5.87
N HIS A 327 10.66 16.05 5.20
CA HIS A 327 9.49 15.40 4.61
C HIS A 327 8.86 14.41 5.60
N TYR A 328 7.57 14.57 5.83
CA TYR A 328 6.82 13.77 6.81
C TYR A 328 5.50 13.26 6.25
N ARG A 329 5.01 12.18 6.84
CA ARG A 329 3.68 11.64 6.54
C ARG A 329 2.95 11.36 7.87
N ILE A 330 1.68 11.72 7.92
CA ILE A 330 0.78 11.45 9.05
C ILE A 330 -0.49 10.76 8.56
N ALA A 331 -0.96 9.78 9.31
CA ALA A 331 -2.24 9.12 9.06
C ALA A 331 -3.40 10.01 9.53
N ILE A 332 -4.55 9.89 8.85
CA ILE A 332 -5.82 10.36 9.38
C ILE A 332 -6.26 9.39 10.48
N ARG A 333 -6.57 9.93 11.66
CA ARG A 333 -6.92 9.18 12.87
C ARG A 333 -8.34 9.57 13.35
N SER A 334 -8.68 9.27 14.60
CA SER A 334 -9.90 9.77 15.21
C SER A 334 -9.91 11.30 15.28
N GLU A 335 -11.10 11.93 15.34
CA GLU A 335 -11.25 13.38 15.45
C GLU A 335 -10.44 13.95 16.62
N GLU A 336 -10.53 13.32 17.80
CA GLU A 336 -9.77 13.71 18.99
C GLU A 336 -8.26 13.63 18.78
N GLU A 337 -7.78 12.54 18.15
CA GLU A 337 -6.35 12.39 17.85
C GLU A 337 -5.90 13.40 16.80
N ASN A 338 -6.70 13.67 15.77
CA ASN A 338 -6.40 14.67 14.74
C ASN A 338 -6.32 16.08 15.36
N GLU A 339 -7.25 16.45 16.24
CA GLU A 339 -7.23 17.72 16.98
C GLU A 339 -6.00 17.83 17.87
N ARG A 340 -5.63 16.75 18.56
CA ARG A 340 -4.42 16.69 19.38
C ARG A 340 -3.15 16.99 18.56
N LEU A 341 -3.04 16.38 17.38
CA LEU A 341 -1.90 16.59 16.48
C LEU A 341 -1.84 18.04 15.99
N ILE A 342 -2.97 18.60 15.53
CA ILE A 342 -3.03 19.98 15.04
C ILE A 342 -2.72 20.97 16.17
N THR A 343 -3.31 20.79 17.37
CA THR A 343 -3.01 21.63 18.54
C THR A 343 -1.53 21.60 18.93
N TRP A 344 -0.88 20.44 18.77
CA TRP A 344 0.55 20.34 18.98
C TRP A 344 1.35 21.12 17.91
N LEU A 345 0.98 21.01 16.63
CA LEU A 345 1.62 21.76 15.55
C LEU A 345 1.47 23.28 15.72
N GLU A 346 0.34 23.75 16.25
CA GLU A 346 0.07 25.18 16.53
C GLU A 346 1.00 25.78 17.60
N LYS A 347 1.60 24.94 18.44
CA LYS A 347 2.50 25.36 19.55
C LYS A 347 3.99 25.36 19.16
N LEU A 348 4.35 24.96 17.94
CA LEU A 348 5.74 24.89 17.46
C LEU A 348 6.24 26.19 16.84
#